data_2dc75f55bf514447aa7094e0c77a5e9d
#
_entry.id   2dc75f55bf514447aa7094e0c77a5e9d
#
_cell.length_a   1.000
_cell.length_b   1.000
_cell.length_c   1.000
_cell.angle_alpha   90.00
_cell.angle_beta   90.00
_cell.angle_gamma   90.00
#
_symmetry.space_group_name_H-M   'P 1'
#
loop_
_entity.id
_entity.type
_entity.pdbx_description
1 polymer ?
#
loop_
_entity_poly.entity_id
_entity_poly.type
_entity_poly.pdbx_seq_one_letter_code
_entity_poly.pdbx_strand_id
1 'polypeptide(L)' 'PAAFVSLTDREFEVAELIARGLDNKEIAATAYMGEGTVRNHISSILAKMGLRNRTQIAIAYLRG' A
#
# COMPACT_ATOMS: atom_id res chain seq x y z
N PRO A 1 -2.98 -6.82 -11.96
CA PRO A 1 -1.68 -7.34 -12.36
C PRO A 1 -1.19 -8.45 -11.44
N ALA A 2 -0.39 -9.35 -11.99
CA ALA A 2 0.10 -10.51 -11.24
C ALA A 2 0.85 -10.10 -9.96
N ALA A 3 1.54 -8.97 -9.96
CA ALA A 3 2.31 -8.50 -8.81
C ALA A 3 1.44 -8.25 -7.57
N PHE A 4 0.15 -7.99 -7.74
CA PHE A 4 -0.75 -7.70 -6.63
C PHE A 4 -1.48 -8.94 -6.11
N VAL A 5 -1.33 -10.09 -6.76
CA VAL A 5 -2.05 -11.31 -6.36
C VAL A 5 -1.64 -11.78 -4.95
N SER A 6 -0.41 -11.50 -4.55
CA SER A 6 0.10 -11.91 -3.24
C SER A 6 -0.33 -11.01 -2.09
N LEU A 7 -0.94 -9.87 -2.37
CA LEU A 7 -1.38 -8.93 -1.33
C LEU A 7 -2.70 -9.40 -0.72
N THR A 8 -2.85 -9.17 0.58
CA THR A 8 -4.15 -9.31 1.22
C THR A 8 -5.07 -8.17 0.76
N ASP A 9 -6.37 -8.32 1.00
CA ASP A 9 -7.33 -7.26 0.64
C ASP A 9 -6.99 -5.94 1.33
N ARG A 10 -6.56 -5.99 2.60
CA ARG A 10 -6.20 -4.79 3.36
C ARG A 10 -4.91 -4.17 2.84
N GLU A 11 -3.93 -5.00 2.47
CA GLU A 11 -2.70 -4.49 1.85
C GLU A 11 -3.00 -3.83 0.51
N PHE A 12 -3.86 -4.44 -0.30
CA PHE A 12 -4.26 -3.87 -1.58
C PHE A 12 -4.96 -2.53 -1.38
N GLU A 13 -5.83 -2.42 -0.38
CA GLU A 13 -6.50 -1.17 -0.05
C GLU A 13 -5.48 -0.07 0.30
N VAL A 14 -4.46 -0.41 1.09
CA VAL A 14 -3.40 0.54 1.42
C VAL A 14 -2.65 0.97 0.17
N ALA A 15 -2.32 0.02 -0.72
CA ALA A 15 -1.65 0.35 -1.98
C ALA A 15 -2.47 1.33 -2.82
N GLU A 16 -3.77 1.13 -2.89
CA GLU A 16 -4.68 2.04 -3.60
C GLU A 16 -4.62 3.45 -3.02
N LEU A 17 -4.66 3.57 -1.69
CA LEU A 17 -4.66 4.87 -1.02
C LEU A 17 -3.30 5.57 -1.19
N ILE A 18 -2.21 4.81 -1.21
CA ILE A 18 -0.89 5.36 -1.54
C ILE A 18 -0.91 5.95 -2.96
N ALA A 19 -1.50 5.24 -3.92
CA ALA A 19 -1.59 5.70 -5.30
C ALA A 19 -2.43 6.97 -5.45
N ARG A 20 -3.37 7.19 -4.53
CA ARG A 20 -4.15 8.43 -4.48
C ARG A 20 -3.38 9.60 -3.86
N GLY A 21 -2.18 9.35 -3.32
CA GLY A 21 -1.34 10.39 -2.74
C GLY A 21 -1.59 10.68 -1.27
N LEU A 22 -2.30 9.82 -0.57
CA LEU A 22 -2.55 10.01 0.87
C LEU A 22 -1.29 9.70 1.67
N ASP A 23 -1.09 10.45 2.77
CA ASP A 23 -0.05 10.13 3.74
C ASP A 23 -0.54 9.07 4.73
N ASN A 24 0.34 8.60 5.61
CA ASN A 24 0.00 7.50 6.52
C ASN A 24 -1.16 7.84 7.47
N LYS A 25 -1.22 9.10 7.92
CA LYS A 25 -2.30 9.53 8.80
C LYS A 25 -3.64 9.51 8.07
N GLU A 26 -3.64 9.98 6.83
CA GLU A 26 -4.84 9.99 6.00
C GLU A 26 -5.27 8.56 5.64
N ILE A 27 -4.32 7.69 5.33
CA ILE A 27 -4.61 6.28 5.07
C ILE A 27 -5.23 5.62 6.30
N ALA A 28 -4.64 5.85 7.46
CA ALA A 28 -5.15 5.28 8.71
C ALA A 28 -6.60 5.69 8.96
N ALA A 29 -6.91 6.97 8.77
CA ALA A 29 -8.26 7.48 8.95
C ALA A 29 -9.23 6.88 7.93
N THR A 30 -8.82 6.80 6.67
CA THR A 30 -9.67 6.32 5.57
C THR A 30 -9.94 4.83 5.69
N ALA A 31 -8.93 4.04 6.05
CA ALA A 31 -9.01 2.59 6.13
C ALA A 31 -9.39 2.08 7.53
N TYR A 32 -9.65 2.98 8.47
CA TYR A 32 -10.04 2.63 9.85
C TYR A 32 -9.01 1.72 10.51
N MET A 33 -7.75 2.14 10.47
CA MET A 33 -6.66 1.41 11.14
C MET A 33 -5.69 2.39 11.78
N GLY A 34 -4.81 1.90 12.65
CA GLY A 34 -3.76 2.74 13.25
C GLY A 34 -2.63 3.03 12.28
N GLU A 35 -1.91 4.12 12.49
CA GLU A 35 -0.76 4.47 11.64
C GLU A 35 0.33 3.39 11.70
N GLY A 36 0.53 2.75 12.86
CA GLY A 36 1.48 1.65 12.97
C GLY A 36 1.11 0.48 12.08
N THR A 37 -0.19 0.16 12.01
CA THR A 37 -0.70 -0.88 11.13
C THR A 37 -0.48 -0.50 9.67
N VAL A 38 -0.70 0.78 9.31
CA VAL A 38 -0.41 1.27 7.96
C VAL A 38 1.05 1.02 7.60
N ARG A 39 1.98 1.41 8.50
CA ARG A 39 3.41 1.20 8.26
C ARG A 39 3.74 -0.28 8.08
N ASN A 40 3.13 -1.14 8.88
CA ASN A 40 3.34 -2.59 8.77
C ASN A 40 2.84 -3.12 7.43
N HIS A 41 1.68 -2.65 6.98
CA HIS A 41 1.16 -3.03 5.66
C HIS A 41 2.09 -2.56 4.54
N ILE A 42 2.61 -1.33 4.63
CA ILE A 42 3.53 -0.80 3.61
C ILE A 42 4.79 -1.66 3.55
N SER A 43 5.38 -2.01 4.69
CA SER A 43 6.56 -2.87 4.74
C SER A 43 6.29 -4.22 4.09
N SER A 44 5.13 -4.80 4.39
CA SER A 44 4.72 -6.09 3.81
C SER A 44 4.54 -5.99 2.29
N ILE A 45 3.88 -4.93 1.82
CA ILE A 45 3.69 -4.69 0.38
C ILE A 45 5.03 -4.60 -0.33
N LEU A 46 5.95 -3.81 0.22
CA LEU A 46 7.29 -3.64 -0.38
C LEU A 46 8.00 -5.00 -0.49
N ALA A 47 7.95 -5.80 0.58
CA ALA A 47 8.59 -7.11 0.58
C ALA A 47 7.94 -8.05 -0.44
N LYS A 48 6.62 -8.10 -0.47
CA LYS A 48 5.89 -9.02 -1.34
C LYS A 48 6.05 -8.68 -2.81
N MET A 49 6.12 -7.39 -3.13
CA MET A 49 6.22 -6.92 -4.52
C MET A 49 7.66 -6.69 -4.97
N GLY A 50 8.64 -6.83 -4.07
CA GLY A 50 10.04 -6.59 -4.40
C GLY A 50 10.32 -5.13 -4.72
N LEU A 51 9.65 -4.20 -4.03
CA LEU A 51 9.80 -2.76 -4.26
C LEU A 51 10.61 -2.12 -3.14
N ARG A 52 11.15 -0.92 -3.40
CA ARG A 52 12.07 -0.26 -2.48
C ARG A 52 11.45 0.89 -1.71
N ASN A 53 10.37 1.50 -2.21
CA ASN A 53 9.77 2.66 -1.56
C ASN A 53 8.32 2.82 -1.98
N ARG A 54 7.60 3.69 -1.25
CA ARG A 54 6.16 3.85 -1.47
C ARG A 54 5.82 4.47 -2.83
N THR A 55 6.72 5.28 -3.39
CA THR A 55 6.50 5.83 -4.73
C THR A 55 6.39 4.71 -5.75
N GLN A 56 7.21 3.67 -5.60
CA GLN A 56 7.15 2.51 -6.50
C GLN A 56 5.83 1.74 -6.32
N ILE A 57 5.27 1.71 -5.12
CA ILE A 57 3.94 1.12 -4.92
C ILE A 57 2.90 1.89 -5.72
N ALA A 58 2.92 3.22 -5.63
CA ALA A 58 1.99 4.06 -6.36
C ALA A 58 2.11 3.86 -7.87
N ILE A 59 3.34 3.83 -8.38
CA ILE A 59 3.59 3.63 -9.81
C ILE A 59 3.08 2.26 -10.26
N ALA A 60 3.36 1.22 -9.49
CA ALA A 60 2.92 -0.13 -9.82
C ALA A 60 1.39 -0.21 -9.85
N TYR A 61 0.73 0.40 -8.87
CA TYR A 61 -0.74 0.41 -8.82
C TYR A 61 -1.34 1.14 -10.04
N LEU A 62 -0.79 2.32 -10.38
CA LEU A 62 -1.30 3.13 -11.48
C LEU A 62 -1.07 2.48 -12.85
N ARG A 63 -0.04 1.66 -12.97
CA ARG A 63 0.20 0.91 -14.20
C ARG A 63 -0.78 -0.26 -14.38
N GLY A 64 -1.42 -0.63 -13.30
CA GLY A 64 -2.31 -1.77 -13.30
C GLY A 64 -1.58 -3.07 -13.31
#